data_d21456025bf54ac0d7b4e889fecc1be0
#
_entry.id   d21456025bf54ac0d7b4e889fecc1be0
#
_cell.length_a   1.000
_cell.length_b   1.000
_cell.length_c   1.000
_cell.angle_alpha   90.00
_cell.angle_beta   90.00
_cell.angle_gamma   90.00
#
_symmetry.space_group_name_H-M   'P 1'
#
loop_
_entity.id
_entity.type
_entity.pdbx_description
1 polymer ?
#
loop_
_entity_poly.entity_id
_entity_poly.type
_entity_poly.pdbx_seq_one_letter_code
_entity_poly.pdbx_strand_id
1 'polypeptide(L)'
;LAAWADNAYISGWGYMNGFMGERNETDRIRYADNAGLVLGYLNYSPTDKEFDSAYSTLVYTEQGGIDTMPEVAGIGLFDGSQHGIYVGNGEVIYSSESLGYVTKENVSNGSWTSWCTYDGVTYPQEVTDAIQSVNEDSSSEN
;
A
#
# COMPACT_ATOMS: atom_id res chain seq x y z
N LEU A 1 5.03 2.53 5.97
CA LEU A 1 4.45 2.50 4.61
C LEU A 1 3.54 3.69 4.34
N ALA A 2 2.69 4.07 5.29
CA ALA A 2 1.79 5.22 5.11
C ALA A 2 2.56 6.53 4.89
N ALA A 3 3.62 6.79 5.65
CA ALA A 3 4.45 7.99 5.47
C ALA A 3 5.13 8.01 4.10
N TRP A 4 5.54 6.86 3.60
CA TRP A 4 6.09 6.69 2.24
C TRP A 4 5.05 7.09 1.19
N ALA A 5 3.82 6.58 1.33
CA ALA A 5 2.72 6.89 0.42
C ALA A 5 2.36 8.38 0.46
N ASP A 6 2.27 8.96 1.65
CA ASP A 6 2.01 10.40 1.82
C ASP A 6 3.07 11.24 1.13
N ASN A 7 4.34 10.88 1.28
CA ASN A 7 5.44 11.57 0.60
C ASN A 7 5.31 11.47 -0.92
N ALA A 8 5.00 10.29 -1.44
CA ALA A 8 4.82 10.09 -2.88
C ALA A 8 3.70 10.98 -3.43
N TYR A 9 2.59 11.06 -2.70
CA TYR A 9 1.46 11.90 -3.08
C TYR A 9 1.80 13.39 -3.04
N ILE A 10 2.36 13.86 -1.93
CA ILE A 10 2.71 15.27 -1.74
C ILE A 10 3.78 15.71 -2.74
N SER A 11 4.75 14.84 -3.02
CA SER A 11 5.86 15.12 -3.94
C SER A 11 5.48 14.97 -5.43
N GLY A 12 4.26 14.53 -5.72
CA GLY A 12 3.77 14.47 -7.09
C GLY A 12 4.42 13.39 -7.93
N TRP A 13 4.66 12.19 -7.37
CA TRP A 13 5.20 11.09 -8.16
C TRP A 13 4.23 10.70 -9.27
N GLY A 14 4.79 10.37 -10.45
CA GLY A 14 4.01 9.92 -11.59
C GLY A 14 3.79 8.41 -11.60
N TYR A 15 2.92 7.96 -12.50
CA TYR A 15 2.74 6.54 -12.80
C TYR A 15 3.62 6.15 -13.99
N MET A 16 4.39 5.08 -13.82
CA MET A 16 5.11 4.47 -14.93
C MET A 16 5.29 2.97 -14.64
N ASN A 17 4.87 2.15 -15.58
CA ASN A 17 4.95 0.69 -15.44
C ASN A 17 6.39 0.25 -15.21
N GLY A 18 6.61 -0.64 -14.24
CA GLY A 18 7.93 -1.16 -13.89
C GLY A 18 8.72 -0.32 -12.91
N PHE A 19 8.22 0.86 -12.53
CA PHE A 19 8.88 1.76 -11.57
C PHE A 19 8.35 1.54 -10.15
N MET A 20 9.22 1.68 -9.17
CA MET A 20 8.88 1.50 -7.75
C MET A 20 9.30 2.69 -6.87
N GLY A 21 9.37 3.88 -7.46
CA GLY A 21 9.71 5.11 -6.77
C GLY A 21 11.05 5.71 -7.18
N GLU A 22 11.80 5.03 -8.03
CA GLU A 22 13.06 5.54 -8.55
C GLU A 22 12.82 6.70 -9.53
N ARG A 23 13.86 7.51 -9.73
CA ARG A 23 13.79 8.63 -10.67
C ARG A 23 13.95 8.14 -12.11
N ASN A 24 13.13 8.69 -12.98
CA ASN A 24 13.34 8.54 -14.41
C ASN A 24 14.59 9.33 -14.80
N GLU A 25 15.47 8.73 -15.59
CA GLU A 25 16.77 9.34 -15.96
C GLU A 25 16.61 10.59 -16.85
N THR A 26 15.51 10.67 -17.60
CA THR A 26 15.27 11.76 -18.54
C THR A 26 14.72 13.01 -17.87
N ASP A 27 13.63 12.89 -17.11
CA ASP A 27 12.93 14.03 -16.49
C ASP A 27 13.23 14.22 -15.01
N ARG A 28 13.90 13.25 -14.39
CA ARG A 28 14.29 13.25 -12.97
C ARG A 28 13.13 13.19 -11.99
N ILE A 29 11.93 12.90 -12.47
CA ILE A 29 10.75 12.72 -11.65
C ILE A 29 10.70 11.28 -11.13
N ARG A 30 10.21 11.08 -9.92
CA ARG A 30 9.98 9.75 -9.38
C ARG A 30 8.67 9.19 -9.92
N TYR A 31 8.70 7.92 -10.29
CA TYR A 31 7.54 7.19 -10.80
C TYR A 31 7.39 5.88 -10.05
N ALA A 32 6.16 5.41 -9.94
CA ALA A 32 5.87 4.08 -9.43
C ALA A 32 4.66 3.54 -10.19
N ASP A 33 4.64 2.24 -10.46
CA ASP A 33 3.41 1.62 -10.88
C ASP A 33 2.57 1.27 -9.64
N ASN A 34 1.48 0.58 -9.83
CA ASN A 34 0.52 0.30 -8.78
C ASN A 34 1.14 -0.52 -7.62
N ALA A 35 1.64 -1.72 -7.92
CA ALA A 35 2.35 -2.54 -6.94
C ALA A 35 3.70 -1.93 -6.56
N GLY A 36 4.32 -1.22 -7.49
CA GLY A 36 5.62 -0.57 -7.32
C GLY A 36 5.65 0.46 -6.20
N LEU A 37 4.52 1.11 -5.91
CA LEU A 37 4.47 2.04 -4.79
C LEU A 37 4.75 1.35 -3.46
N VAL A 38 4.26 0.13 -3.26
CA VAL A 38 4.54 -0.68 -2.07
C VAL A 38 5.93 -1.31 -2.16
N LEU A 39 6.28 -1.88 -3.31
CA LEU A 39 7.59 -2.51 -3.52
C LEU A 39 8.73 -1.51 -3.29
N GLY A 40 8.52 -0.26 -3.67
CA GLY A 40 9.49 0.81 -3.41
C GLY A 40 9.82 0.97 -1.95
N TYR A 41 8.80 0.97 -1.10
CA TYR A 41 8.99 1.03 0.35
C TYR A 41 9.81 -0.16 0.86
N LEU A 42 9.52 -1.37 0.37
CA LEU A 42 10.18 -2.59 0.81
C LEU A 42 11.64 -2.66 0.34
N ASN A 43 11.96 -2.04 -0.79
CA ASN A 43 13.27 -2.18 -1.45
C ASN A 43 14.18 -0.97 -1.28
N TYR A 44 13.67 0.18 -0.85
CA TYR A 44 14.48 1.39 -0.71
C TYR A 44 15.28 1.37 0.59
N SER A 45 16.60 1.51 0.46
CA SER A 45 17.48 1.67 1.61
C SER A 45 17.77 3.15 1.85
N PRO A 46 17.27 3.75 2.93
CA PRO A 46 17.57 5.15 3.22
C PRO A 46 19.05 5.38 3.55
N THR A 47 19.76 4.34 3.99
CA THR A 47 21.19 4.41 4.29
C THR A 47 22.02 4.48 3.02
N ASP A 48 21.72 3.61 2.06
CA ASP A 48 22.47 3.53 0.79
C ASP A 48 21.86 4.39 -0.30
N LYS A 49 20.62 4.87 -0.08
CA LYS A 49 19.85 5.66 -1.03
C LYS A 49 19.63 4.98 -2.37
N GLU A 50 19.57 3.66 -2.34
CA GLU A 50 19.38 2.83 -3.52
C GLU A 50 18.18 1.92 -3.34
N PHE A 51 17.66 1.43 -4.47
CA PHE A 51 16.61 0.42 -4.49
C PHE A 51 17.27 -0.95 -4.68
N ASP A 52 17.05 -1.84 -3.71
CA ASP A 52 17.43 -3.24 -3.82
C ASP A 52 16.21 -4.00 -4.38
N SER A 53 16.45 -5.02 -5.18
CA SER A 53 15.38 -5.83 -5.75
C SER A 53 15.10 -7.12 -4.94
N ALA A 54 15.37 -7.07 -3.63
CA ALA A 54 15.12 -8.21 -2.74
C ALA A 54 13.64 -8.64 -2.76
N TYR A 55 12.74 -7.66 -2.88
CA TYR A 55 11.30 -7.92 -3.00
C TYR A 55 10.87 -7.67 -4.44
N SER A 56 10.69 -8.74 -5.20
CA SER A 56 10.23 -8.66 -6.58
C SER A 56 8.72 -8.78 -6.72
N THR A 57 8.04 -9.31 -5.70
CA THR A 57 6.59 -9.47 -5.66
C THR A 57 6.06 -9.13 -4.28
N LEU A 58 4.80 -8.71 -4.22
CA LEU A 58 4.12 -8.47 -2.94
C LEU A 58 3.68 -9.79 -2.33
N VAL A 59 3.96 -9.98 -1.05
CA VAL A 59 3.53 -11.15 -0.28
C VAL A 59 2.60 -10.64 0.83
N TYR A 60 1.40 -11.21 0.87
CA TYR A 60 0.38 -10.85 1.85
C TYR A 60 0.48 -11.78 3.05
N THR A 61 0.49 -11.22 4.26
CA THR A 61 0.55 -12.02 5.49
C THR A 61 -0.84 -12.27 6.08
N GLU A 62 -1.74 -11.30 5.93
CA GLU A 62 -3.14 -11.43 6.32
C GLU A 62 -4.02 -10.72 5.29
N GLN A 63 -5.26 -11.18 5.13
CA GLN A 63 -6.23 -10.62 4.20
C GLN A 63 -7.64 -10.71 4.75
N GLY A 64 -8.51 -9.82 4.30
CA GLY A 64 -9.92 -9.87 4.64
C GLY A 64 -10.75 -8.97 3.74
N GLY A 65 -12.07 -9.05 3.87
CA GLY A 65 -12.99 -8.15 3.17
C GLY A 65 -12.92 -6.73 3.73
N ILE A 66 -13.27 -5.76 2.91
CA ILE A 66 -13.16 -4.34 3.26
C ILE A 66 -13.97 -3.97 4.53
N ASP A 67 -15.06 -4.67 4.77
CA ASP A 67 -15.92 -4.45 5.94
C ASP A 67 -15.25 -4.86 7.27
N THR A 68 -14.18 -5.65 7.20
CA THR A 68 -13.39 -6.06 8.37
C THR A 68 -12.03 -5.38 8.45
N MET A 69 -11.81 -4.33 7.66
CA MET A 69 -10.52 -3.64 7.59
C MET A 69 -10.11 -3.05 8.95
N PRO A 70 -8.92 -3.39 9.46
CA PRO A 70 -8.37 -2.68 10.60
C PRO A 70 -8.12 -1.21 10.27
N GLU A 71 -8.54 -0.31 11.15
CA GLU A 71 -8.41 1.15 10.96
C GLU A 71 -6.99 1.62 11.32
N VAL A 72 -5.99 1.10 10.63
CA VAL A 72 -4.58 1.39 10.89
C VAL A 72 -3.88 1.76 9.58
N ALA A 73 -3.18 2.89 9.60
CA ALA A 73 -2.38 3.34 8.46
C ALA A 73 -1.30 2.32 8.10
N GLY A 74 -1.15 2.06 6.81
CA GLY A 74 -0.21 1.06 6.29
C GLY A 74 -0.87 -0.23 5.81
N ILE A 75 -2.15 -0.41 6.10
CA ILE A 75 -2.94 -1.53 5.56
C ILE A 75 -3.03 -1.37 4.04
N GLY A 76 -2.86 -2.47 3.31
CA GLY A 76 -3.07 -2.49 1.87
C GLY A 76 -4.53 -2.66 1.53
N LEU A 77 -4.97 -2.02 0.46
CA LEU A 77 -6.32 -2.16 -0.08
C LEU A 77 -6.25 -2.68 -1.50
N PHE A 78 -7.29 -3.41 -1.91
CA PHE A 78 -7.34 -4.03 -3.23
C PHE A 78 -8.76 -3.95 -3.78
N ASP A 79 -8.88 -3.65 -5.07
CA ASP A 79 -10.18 -3.50 -5.73
C ASP A 79 -10.45 -4.56 -6.81
N GLY A 80 -9.58 -5.56 -6.93
CA GLY A 80 -9.62 -6.58 -7.96
C GLY A 80 -8.57 -6.38 -9.05
N SER A 81 -8.02 -5.18 -9.17
CA SER A 81 -7.00 -4.86 -10.16
C SER A 81 -5.91 -3.93 -9.63
N GLN A 82 -6.23 -3.09 -8.64
CA GLN A 82 -5.31 -2.09 -8.11
C GLN A 82 -5.03 -2.31 -6.63
N HIS A 83 -3.79 -1.99 -6.23
CA HIS A 83 -3.36 -1.92 -4.84
C HIS A 83 -3.33 -0.47 -4.39
N GLY A 84 -3.86 -0.20 -3.20
CA GLY A 84 -3.74 1.09 -2.55
C GLY A 84 -3.18 0.93 -1.15
N ILE A 85 -2.79 2.04 -0.54
CA ILE A 85 -2.26 2.08 0.82
C ILE A 85 -3.20 2.95 1.66
N TYR A 86 -3.81 2.34 2.66
CA TYR A 86 -4.65 3.06 3.61
C TYR A 86 -3.76 3.96 4.46
N VAL A 87 -4.07 5.24 4.50
CA VAL A 87 -3.22 6.23 5.20
C VAL A 87 -3.90 6.83 6.44
N GLY A 88 -5.03 6.27 6.84
CA GLY A 88 -5.82 6.78 7.96
C GLY A 88 -6.92 7.73 7.52
N ASN A 89 -7.80 8.08 8.43
CA ASN A 89 -8.89 9.04 8.20
C ASN A 89 -9.82 8.69 7.03
N GLY A 90 -9.95 7.40 6.72
CA GLY A 90 -10.80 6.94 5.62
C GLY A 90 -10.21 7.20 4.23
N GLU A 91 -8.91 7.46 4.13
CA GLU A 91 -8.25 7.82 2.87
C GLU A 91 -7.27 6.74 2.39
N VAL A 92 -7.18 6.58 1.08
CA VAL A 92 -6.27 5.64 0.41
C VAL A 92 -5.43 6.39 -0.63
N ILE A 93 -4.13 6.03 -0.71
CA ILE A 93 -3.21 6.55 -1.72
C ILE A 93 -2.82 5.39 -2.63
N TYR A 94 -2.80 5.63 -3.92
CA TYR A 94 -2.36 4.65 -4.92
C TYR A 94 -1.79 5.35 -6.15
N SER A 95 -0.96 4.62 -6.90
CA SER A 95 -0.44 5.11 -8.18
C SER A 95 -1.43 4.74 -9.28
N SER A 96 -2.06 5.75 -9.87
CA SER A 96 -3.16 5.56 -10.82
C SER A 96 -2.65 5.56 -12.26
N GLU A 97 -2.85 4.45 -12.96
CA GLU A 97 -2.53 4.35 -14.38
C GLU A 97 -3.39 5.31 -15.19
N SER A 98 -4.70 5.38 -14.89
CA SER A 98 -5.63 6.22 -15.65
C SER A 98 -5.37 7.71 -15.47
N LEU A 99 -4.97 8.14 -14.27
CA LEU A 99 -4.63 9.54 -14.00
C LEU A 99 -3.19 9.88 -14.38
N GLY A 100 -2.29 8.89 -14.33
CA GLY A 100 -0.88 9.06 -14.65
C GLY A 100 -0.01 9.52 -13.48
N TYR A 101 -0.54 9.51 -12.26
CA TYR A 101 0.19 9.96 -11.07
C TYR A 101 -0.35 9.31 -9.79
N VAL A 102 0.40 9.48 -8.71
CA VAL A 102 -0.01 9.03 -7.37
C VAL A 102 -1.12 9.95 -6.87
N THR A 103 -2.23 9.37 -6.47
CA THR A 103 -3.44 10.10 -6.07
C THR A 103 -3.94 9.64 -4.70
N LYS A 104 -4.80 10.43 -4.11
CA LYS A 104 -5.45 10.14 -2.83
C LYS A 104 -6.96 10.33 -2.97
N GLU A 105 -7.73 9.39 -2.39
CA GLU A 105 -9.19 9.49 -2.39
C GLU A 105 -9.75 8.92 -1.08
N ASN A 106 -11.03 9.18 -0.82
CA ASN A 106 -11.73 8.49 0.26
C ASN A 106 -11.96 7.04 -0.14
N VAL A 107 -11.75 6.12 0.79
CA VAL A 107 -11.99 4.68 0.56
C VAL A 107 -13.42 4.45 0.07
N SER A 108 -14.37 5.18 0.63
CA SER A 108 -15.80 5.07 0.28
C SER A 108 -16.13 5.53 -1.14
N ASN A 109 -15.26 6.31 -1.77
CA ASN A 109 -15.45 6.78 -3.16
C ASN A 109 -14.91 5.81 -4.20
N GLY A 110 -14.11 4.82 -3.78
CA GLY A 110 -13.54 3.82 -4.66
C GLY A 110 -14.30 2.50 -4.60
N SER A 111 -13.81 1.54 -5.37
CA SER A 111 -14.38 0.19 -5.43
C SER A 111 -13.52 -0.80 -4.63
N TRP A 112 -12.92 -0.35 -3.54
CA TRP A 112 -12.04 -1.18 -2.70
C TRP A 112 -12.86 -2.28 -2.04
N THR A 113 -12.43 -3.54 -2.20
CA THR A 113 -13.19 -4.72 -1.78
C THR A 113 -12.51 -5.54 -0.69
N SER A 114 -11.19 -5.43 -0.58
CA SER A 114 -10.44 -6.22 0.39
C SER A 114 -9.26 -5.44 0.96
N TRP A 115 -8.76 -5.91 2.09
CA TRP A 115 -7.57 -5.37 2.75
C TRP A 115 -6.52 -6.47 2.92
N CYS A 116 -5.27 -6.06 3.12
CA CYS A 116 -4.19 -6.98 3.42
C CYS A 116 -3.13 -6.31 4.29
N THR A 117 -2.29 -7.15 4.93
CA THR A 117 -1.01 -6.73 5.48
C THR A 117 0.09 -7.31 4.60
N TYR A 118 1.21 -6.62 4.50
CA TYR A 118 2.32 -7.04 3.65
C TYR A 118 3.46 -7.62 4.47
N ASP A 119 4.10 -8.66 3.94
CA ASP A 119 5.37 -9.13 4.46
C ASP A 119 6.43 -8.03 4.30
N GLY A 120 7.28 -7.85 5.31
CA GLY A 120 8.30 -6.79 5.32
C GLY A 120 7.82 -5.45 5.85
N VAL A 121 6.54 -5.29 6.12
CA VAL A 121 5.98 -4.10 6.77
C VAL A 121 5.66 -4.43 8.23
N THR A 122 6.11 -3.57 9.14
CA THR A 122 5.82 -3.73 10.58
C THR A 122 4.52 -3.01 10.91
N TYR A 123 3.60 -3.75 11.52
CA TYR A 123 2.31 -3.20 11.94
C TYR A 123 2.24 -3.07 13.45
N PRO A 124 1.49 -2.08 13.97
CA PRO A 124 1.25 -1.98 15.40
C PRO A 124 0.55 -3.23 15.96
N GLN A 125 0.76 -3.51 17.25
CA GLN A 125 0.11 -4.62 17.93
C GLN A 125 -1.41 -4.60 17.80
N GLU A 126 -2.00 -3.41 17.69
CA GLU A 126 -3.43 -3.21 17.49
C GLU A 126 -3.99 -3.94 16.27
N VAL A 127 -3.22 -4.00 15.18
CA VAL A 127 -3.62 -4.70 13.95
C VAL A 127 -3.68 -6.20 14.21
N THR A 128 -2.64 -6.75 14.83
CA THR A 128 -2.58 -8.17 15.18
C THR A 128 -3.75 -8.56 16.09
N ASP A 129 -4.04 -7.74 17.08
CA ASP A 129 -5.14 -7.97 18.04
C ASP A 129 -6.50 -7.92 17.29
N ALA A 130 -6.69 -6.96 16.40
CA ALA A 130 -7.91 -6.83 15.60
C ALA A 130 -8.12 -8.06 14.70
N ILE A 131 -7.07 -8.55 14.05
CA ILE A 131 -7.11 -9.74 13.20
C ILE A 131 -7.47 -10.97 14.04
N GLN A 132 -6.84 -11.14 15.19
CA GLN A 132 -7.12 -12.26 16.11
C GLN A 132 -8.56 -12.24 16.58
N SER A 133 -9.08 -11.06 16.93
CA SER A 133 -10.46 -10.89 17.37
C SER A 133 -11.46 -11.34 16.30
N VAL A 134 -11.25 -10.96 15.05
CA VAL A 134 -12.09 -11.40 13.92
C VAL A 134 -12.01 -12.91 13.72
N ASN A 135 -10.82 -13.49 13.79
CA ASN A 135 -10.61 -14.92 13.64
C ASN A 135 -11.25 -15.72 14.79
N GLU A 136 -11.18 -15.22 16.01
CA GLU A 136 -11.81 -15.85 17.18
C GLU A 136 -13.33 -15.84 17.06
N ASP A 137 -13.91 -14.72 16.63
CA ASP A 137 -15.35 -14.61 16.38
C ASP A 137 -15.79 -15.61 15.30
N SER A 138 -15.05 -15.73 14.22
CA SER A 138 -15.32 -16.71 13.15
C SER A 138 -15.23 -18.13 13.66
N SER A 139 -14.27 -18.42 14.56
CA SER A 139 -14.12 -19.75 15.17
C SER A 139 -15.24 -20.09 16.13
N SER A 140 -15.76 -19.09 16.85
CA SER A 140 -16.82 -19.30 17.84
C SER A 140 -18.20 -19.60 17.23
N GLU A 141 -18.39 -19.26 15.97
CA GLU A 141 -19.65 -19.54 15.24
C GLU A 141 -19.75 -20.98 14.74
N ASN A 142 -18.69 -21.73 14.85
CA ASN A 142 -18.64 -23.14 14.45
C ASN A 142 -18.91 -24.05 15.67
#